data_4b6421c5d3763cf763592a3e1e0b45fb
#
_entry.id   4b6421c5d3763cf763592a3e1e0b45fb
#
_cell.length_a   1.000
_cell.length_b   1.000
_cell.length_c   1.000
_cell.angle_alpha   90.00
_cell.angle_beta   90.00
_cell.angle_gamma   90.00
#
_symmetry.space_group_name_H-M   'P 1'
#
loop_
_entity.id
_entity.type
_entity.pdbx_description
1 polymer ?
#
loop_
_entity_poly.entity_id
_entity_poly.type
_entity_poly.pdbx_seq_one_letter_code
_entity_poly.pdbx_strand_id
1 'polypeptide(L)'
;VSDNHAFNRLYEFLGRDQINQRLWDLGFIEARIRHRLSIALSEEQNRYSNAFRFYNQDKIIFEQHSQKAQLYLDVNYDDYFIGKANIKGGNRIQEPLDFSGKNFMNLWEQHHFLQAVIFPNFLKNNSLLNLTDEDYQFLYREMSILPRESLVRAYNDYGQYPDGHVKFILYGESKDRIPDN
;
A
#
# COMPACT_ATOMS: atom_id res chain seq x y z
N VAL A 1 3.70 11.47 -0.57
CA VAL A 1 3.38 11.16 0.82
C VAL A 1 2.57 9.87 0.87
N SER A 2 2.88 8.97 1.82
CA SER A 2 2.07 7.77 2.06
C SER A 2 0.80 8.17 2.81
N ASP A 3 -0.37 7.88 2.24
CA ASP A 3 -1.66 8.27 2.80
C ASP A 3 -2.50 7.03 3.12
N ASN A 4 -2.67 6.75 4.42
CA ASN A 4 -3.45 5.62 4.89
C ASN A 4 -4.95 5.73 4.52
N HIS A 5 -5.49 6.95 4.43
CA HIS A 5 -6.88 7.15 4.01
C HIS A 5 -7.07 6.79 2.53
N ALA A 6 -6.14 7.21 1.67
CA ALA A 6 -6.18 6.85 0.25
C ALA A 6 -6.05 5.33 0.08
N PHE A 7 -5.11 4.68 0.78
CA PHE A 7 -4.99 3.23 0.80
C PHE A 7 -6.29 2.55 1.23
N ASN A 8 -6.89 3.00 2.33
CA ASN A 8 -8.12 2.42 2.86
C ASN A 8 -9.29 2.56 1.88
N ARG A 9 -9.40 3.71 1.18
CA ARG A 9 -10.41 3.92 0.15
C ARG A 9 -10.23 2.98 -1.04
N LEU A 10 -9.00 2.80 -1.50
CA LEU A 10 -8.69 1.84 -2.57
C LEU A 10 -8.96 0.41 -2.13
N TYR A 11 -8.58 0.04 -0.91
CA TYR A 11 -8.88 -1.27 -0.34
C TYR A 11 -10.39 -1.56 -0.31
N GLU A 12 -11.21 -0.61 0.12
CA GLU A 12 -12.66 -0.75 0.15
C GLU A 12 -13.27 -0.78 -1.25
N PHE A 13 -12.79 0.05 -2.17
CA PHE A 13 -13.28 0.12 -3.55
C PHE A 13 -12.97 -1.13 -4.35
N LEU A 14 -11.72 -1.58 -4.31
CA LEU A 14 -11.29 -2.77 -5.04
C LEU A 14 -11.80 -4.06 -4.37
N GLY A 15 -11.89 -4.05 -3.06
CA GLY A 15 -12.22 -5.24 -2.26
C GLY A 15 -11.00 -6.15 -2.02
N ARG A 16 -10.97 -6.73 -0.83
CA ARG A 16 -9.85 -7.55 -0.36
C ARG A 16 -9.54 -8.72 -1.29
N ASP A 17 -10.56 -9.43 -1.73
CA ASP A 17 -10.40 -10.62 -2.56
C ASP A 17 -9.79 -10.27 -3.92
N GLN A 18 -10.29 -9.23 -4.57
CA GLN A 18 -9.79 -8.82 -5.88
C GLN A 18 -8.35 -8.34 -5.82
N ILE A 19 -7.98 -7.60 -4.77
CA ILE A 19 -6.58 -7.14 -4.57
C ILE A 19 -5.65 -8.35 -4.47
N ASN A 20 -5.96 -9.32 -3.58
CA ASN A 20 -5.10 -10.47 -3.38
C ASN A 20 -5.06 -11.38 -4.62
N GLN A 21 -6.22 -11.67 -5.23
CA GLN A 21 -6.29 -12.48 -6.43
C GLN A 21 -5.44 -11.86 -7.55
N ARG A 22 -5.55 -10.54 -7.75
CA ARG A 22 -4.77 -9.86 -8.80
C ARG A 22 -3.26 -9.91 -8.53
N LEU A 23 -2.83 -9.77 -7.28
CA LEU A 23 -1.42 -9.93 -6.92
C LEU A 23 -0.93 -11.35 -7.21
N TRP A 24 -1.71 -12.37 -6.87
CA TRP A 24 -1.34 -13.76 -7.13
C TRP A 24 -1.33 -14.11 -8.63
N ASP A 25 -2.29 -13.61 -9.39
CA ASP A 25 -2.33 -13.76 -10.85
C ASP A 25 -1.10 -13.12 -11.53
N LEU A 26 -0.53 -12.08 -10.92
CA LEU A 26 0.70 -11.43 -11.35
C LEU A 26 1.98 -12.18 -10.88
N GLY A 27 1.84 -13.25 -10.11
CA GLY A 27 2.95 -14.04 -9.59
C GLY A 27 3.43 -13.67 -8.19
N PHE A 28 2.80 -12.70 -7.53
CA PHE A 28 3.12 -12.30 -6.14
C PHE A 28 2.35 -13.18 -5.15
N ILE A 29 2.64 -14.48 -5.17
CA ILE A 29 1.84 -15.52 -4.50
C ILE A 29 1.93 -15.49 -2.98
N GLU A 30 2.98 -14.88 -2.42
CA GLU A 30 3.16 -14.72 -0.98
C GLU A 30 2.48 -13.44 -0.44
N ALA A 31 2.15 -12.48 -1.32
CA ALA A 31 1.54 -11.23 -0.90
C ALA A 31 0.18 -11.46 -0.23
N ARG A 32 -0.06 -10.75 0.88
CA ARG A 32 -1.33 -10.78 1.62
C ARG A 32 -1.73 -9.36 2.03
N ILE A 33 -2.81 -8.87 1.48
CA ILE A 33 -3.43 -7.61 1.88
C ILE A 33 -4.68 -7.95 2.68
N ARG A 34 -4.57 -7.88 4.01
CA ARG A 34 -5.57 -8.37 4.95
C ARG A 34 -6.47 -7.30 5.53
N HIS A 35 -5.89 -6.13 5.79
CA HIS A 35 -6.55 -5.12 6.60
C HIS A 35 -6.24 -3.70 6.14
N ARG A 36 -7.13 -2.78 6.52
CA ARG A 36 -6.94 -1.33 6.40
C ARG A 36 -5.78 -0.87 7.29
N LEU A 37 -5.20 0.28 6.96
CA LEU A 37 -4.09 0.87 7.71
C LEU A 37 -4.60 1.85 8.77
N SER A 38 -3.96 1.84 9.95
CA SER A 38 -4.22 2.77 11.05
C SER A 38 -5.68 2.83 11.52
N ILE A 39 -6.42 1.75 11.37
CA ILE A 39 -7.78 1.60 11.89
C ILE A 39 -7.84 0.32 12.73
N ALA A 40 -8.35 0.44 13.95
CA ALA A 40 -8.50 -0.71 14.87
C ALA A 40 -9.76 -1.51 14.51
N LEU A 41 -9.64 -2.38 13.51
CA LEU A 41 -10.69 -3.31 13.08
C LEU A 41 -10.23 -4.75 13.27
N SER A 42 -11.17 -5.62 13.63
CA SER A 42 -10.93 -7.06 13.66
C SER A 42 -10.72 -7.63 12.25
N GLU A 43 -10.19 -8.86 12.16
CA GLU A 43 -10.10 -9.59 10.90
C GLU A 43 -11.47 -9.69 10.20
N GLU A 44 -12.51 -10.04 10.93
CA GLU A 44 -13.86 -10.14 10.38
C GLU A 44 -14.38 -8.79 9.86
N GLN A 45 -14.14 -7.69 10.58
CA GLN A 45 -14.53 -6.34 10.14
C GLN A 45 -13.77 -5.90 8.89
N ASN A 46 -12.50 -6.30 8.75
CA ASN A 46 -11.70 -6.00 7.56
C ASN A 46 -12.16 -6.77 6.31
N ARG A 47 -12.94 -7.85 6.47
CA ARG A 47 -13.52 -8.56 5.33
C ARG A 47 -14.67 -7.82 4.66
N TYR A 48 -15.29 -6.86 5.34
CA TYR A 48 -16.37 -6.07 4.74
C TYR A 48 -15.82 -4.81 4.09
N SER A 49 -16.18 -4.57 2.83
CA SER A 49 -16.02 -3.29 2.14
C SER A 49 -17.30 -2.48 2.22
N ASN A 50 -17.17 -1.17 2.31
CA ASN A 50 -18.32 -0.25 2.28
C ASN A 50 -18.93 -0.16 0.87
N ALA A 51 -20.17 0.32 0.80
CA ALA A 51 -20.78 0.73 -0.46
C ALA A 51 -20.07 1.99 -1.00
N PHE A 52 -19.95 2.07 -2.33
CA PHE A 52 -19.37 3.20 -3.04
C PHE A 52 -20.32 3.74 -4.09
N ARG A 53 -20.35 5.06 -4.24
CA ARG A 53 -21.02 5.75 -5.34
C ARG A 53 -20.10 6.83 -5.89
N PHE A 54 -19.92 6.84 -7.18
CA PHE A 54 -19.27 7.95 -7.88
C PHE A 54 -20.33 8.76 -8.63
N TYR A 55 -20.15 10.06 -8.58
CA TYR A 55 -21.06 11.02 -9.18
C TYR A 55 -20.32 11.85 -10.24
N ASN A 56 -21.01 12.16 -11.31
CA ASN A 56 -20.66 13.28 -12.18
C ASN A 56 -21.81 14.29 -12.08
N GLN A 57 -21.55 15.41 -11.43
CA GLN A 57 -22.57 16.33 -10.95
C GLN A 57 -23.60 15.56 -10.07
N ASP A 58 -24.88 15.56 -10.40
CA ASP A 58 -25.94 14.86 -9.66
C ASP A 58 -26.25 13.45 -10.18
N LYS A 59 -25.54 13.00 -11.23
CA LYS A 59 -25.76 11.68 -11.83
C LYS A 59 -24.80 10.64 -11.24
N ILE A 60 -25.35 9.53 -10.73
CA ILE A 60 -24.55 8.37 -10.35
C ILE A 60 -23.97 7.74 -11.62
N ILE A 61 -22.63 7.66 -11.71
CA ILE A 61 -21.91 7.04 -12.83
C ILE A 61 -21.41 5.64 -12.48
N PHE A 62 -21.29 5.34 -11.18
CA PHE A 62 -20.91 4.03 -10.68
C PHE A 62 -21.49 3.82 -9.28
N GLU A 63 -21.97 2.61 -9.02
CA GLU A 63 -22.44 2.19 -7.69
C GLU A 63 -21.95 0.78 -7.40
N GLN A 64 -21.46 0.59 -6.19
CA GLN A 64 -21.07 -0.71 -5.63
C GLN A 64 -21.70 -0.88 -4.26
N HIS A 65 -22.33 -2.04 -4.04
CA HIS A 65 -22.85 -2.40 -2.72
C HIS A 65 -21.72 -2.87 -1.79
N SER A 66 -21.99 -2.82 -0.49
CA SER A 66 -21.11 -3.44 0.50
C SER A 66 -20.93 -4.93 0.19
N GLN A 67 -19.70 -5.41 0.29
CA GLN A 67 -19.33 -6.79 -0.03
C GLN A 67 -18.57 -7.41 1.13
N LYS A 68 -18.70 -8.73 1.29
CA LYS A 68 -17.91 -9.51 2.23
C LYS A 68 -16.89 -10.36 1.47
N ALA A 69 -15.62 -10.19 1.76
CA ALA A 69 -14.54 -11.00 1.22
C ALA A 69 -14.71 -12.49 1.59
N GLN A 70 -14.52 -13.36 0.61
CA GLN A 70 -14.67 -14.80 0.75
C GLN A 70 -13.32 -15.54 0.76
N LEU A 71 -12.27 -14.96 0.15
CA LEU A 71 -10.95 -15.59 0.12
C LEU A 71 -10.42 -15.80 1.53
N TYR A 72 -9.98 -17.03 1.75
CA TYR A 72 -9.23 -17.40 2.93
C TYR A 72 -7.76 -17.10 2.69
N LEU A 73 -7.24 -16.12 3.44
CA LEU A 73 -5.86 -15.71 3.31
C LEU A 73 -4.98 -16.54 4.25
N ASP A 74 -4.85 -17.81 3.92
CA ASP A 74 -4.05 -18.73 4.72
C ASP A 74 -2.56 -18.42 4.63
N VAL A 75 -1.84 -18.67 5.69
CA VAL A 75 -0.41 -18.51 5.78
C VAL A 75 0.18 -19.72 6.49
N ASN A 76 1.34 -20.15 6.05
CA ASN A 76 2.09 -21.16 6.79
C ASN A 76 2.67 -20.46 8.04
N TYR A 77 2.20 -20.85 9.21
CA TYR A 77 2.40 -20.10 10.45
C TYR A 77 3.87 -19.96 10.87
N ASP A 78 4.74 -20.89 10.51
CA ASP A 78 6.10 -20.95 11.04
C ASP A 78 6.99 -19.79 10.54
N ASP A 79 6.72 -19.27 9.34
CA ASP A 79 7.52 -18.22 8.71
C ASP A 79 7.15 -16.79 9.15
N TYR A 80 6.04 -16.62 9.89
CA TYR A 80 5.52 -15.30 10.25
C TYR A 80 5.83 -14.88 11.68
N PHE A 81 6.52 -15.72 12.44
CA PHE A 81 7.01 -15.40 13.78
C PHE A 81 8.44 -14.86 13.70
N ILE A 82 8.62 -13.54 13.84
CA ILE A 82 9.89 -12.88 13.60
C ILE A 82 10.53 -12.41 14.90
N GLY A 83 11.82 -12.72 15.04
CA GLY A 83 12.62 -12.32 16.19
C GLY A 83 12.37 -13.20 17.43
N LYS A 84 12.94 -12.79 18.58
CA LYS A 84 12.81 -13.46 19.87
C LYS A 84 12.03 -12.64 20.90
N ALA A 85 11.80 -11.37 20.58
CA ALA A 85 11.07 -10.44 21.44
C ALA A 85 10.41 -9.36 20.60
N ASN A 86 9.32 -8.80 21.08
CA ASN A 86 8.61 -7.67 20.46
C ASN A 86 8.26 -6.59 21.49
N ILE A 87 7.78 -5.44 21.01
CA ILE A 87 7.28 -4.36 21.86
C ILE A 87 5.76 -4.30 21.76
N LYS A 88 5.06 -4.42 22.87
CA LYS A 88 3.61 -4.31 22.94
C LYS A 88 3.23 -3.33 24.05
N GLY A 89 2.52 -2.27 23.70
CA GLY A 89 2.13 -1.24 24.66
C GLY A 89 3.31 -0.56 25.35
N GLY A 90 4.47 -0.39 24.68
CA GLY A 90 5.69 0.16 25.24
C GLY A 90 6.54 -0.84 26.05
N ASN A 91 6.05 -2.04 26.32
CA ASN A 91 6.76 -3.07 27.07
C ASN A 91 7.41 -4.09 26.13
N ARG A 92 8.64 -4.52 26.48
CA ARG A 92 9.30 -5.61 25.79
C ARG A 92 8.75 -6.94 26.28
N ILE A 93 8.23 -7.73 25.33
CA ILE A 93 7.70 -9.07 25.56
C ILE A 93 8.66 -10.07 24.91
N GLN A 94 9.02 -11.12 25.66
CA GLN A 94 9.94 -12.18 25.21
C GLN A 94 9.23 -13.25 24.37
N GLU A 95 8.58 -12.77 23.30
CA GLU A 95 7.86 -13.61 22.33
C GLU A 95 8.15 -13.07 20.92
N PRO A 96 8.23 -13.92 19.89
CA PRO A 96 8.32 -13.46 18.51
C PRO A 96 7.17 -12.52 18.15
N LEU A 97 7.40 -11.60 17.22
CA LEU A 97 6.32 -10.82 16.65
C LEU A 97 5.56 -11.66 15.60
N ASP A 98 4.27 -11.84 15.82
CA ASP A 98 3.36 -12.53 14.90
C ASP A 98 2.90 -11.59 13.77
N PHE A 99 3.30 -11.92 12.54
CA PHE A 99 2.90 -11.24 11.31
C PHE A 99 1.75 -11.93 10.58
N SER A 100 1.25 -13.06 11.05
CA SER A 100 0.22 -13.83 10.34
C SER A 100 -1.06 -13.04 10.04
N GLY A 101 -1.41 -12.09 10.91
CA GLY A 101 -2.54 -11.19 10.74
C GLY A 101 -2.23 -9.85 10.04
N LYS A 102 -1.02 -9.64 9.55
CA LYS A 102 -0.60 -8.36 8.96
C LYS A 102 -0.69 -8.35 7.43
N ASN A 103 -0.73 -7.16 6.85
CA ASN A 103 -0.41 -7.00 5.43
C ASN A 103 1.07 -7.30 5.24
N PHE A 104 1.41 -8.11 4.29
CA PHE A 104 2.80 -8.38 3.96
C PHE A 104 3.00 -8.73 2.48
N MET A 105 4.22 -8.56 2.06
CA MET A 105 4.77 -9.02 0.79
C MET A 105 6.25 -9.31 1.09
N ASN A 106 6.77 -10.43 0.65
CA ASN A 106 8.19 -10.73 0.89
C ASN A 106 9.10 -9.78 0.10
N LEU A 107 10.36 -9.66 0.51
CA LEU A 107 11.29 -8.70 -0.06
C LEU A 107 11.56 -8.94 -1.55
N TRP A 108 11.58 -10.20 -1.97
CA TRP A 108 11.76 -10.59 -3.36
C TRP A 108 10.59 -10.12 -4.24
N GLU A 109 9.36 -10.34 -3.80
CA GLU A 109 8.16 -9.86 -4.49
C GLU A 109 8.11 -8.32 -4.53
N GLN A 110 8.46 -7.64 -3.41
CA GLN A 110 8.55 -6.18 -3.39
C GLN A 110 9.56 -5.66 -4.43
N HIS A 111 10.74 -6.30 -4.51
CA HIS A 111 11.75 -5.96 -5.51
C HIS A 111 11.21 -6.12 -6.94
N HIS A 112 10.59 -7.26 -7.24
CA HIS A 112 10.03 -7.52 -8.57
C HIS A 112 8.88 -6.57 -8.92
N PHE A 113 8.02 -6.26 -7.95
CA PHE A 113 6.94 -5.31 -8.14
C PHE A 113 7.50 -3.92 -8.49
N LEU A 114 8.47 -3.44 -7.71
CA LEU A 114 9.14 -2.17 -7.98
C LEU A 114 9.85 -2.17 -9.33
N GLN A 115 10.53 -3.26 -9.68
CA GLN A 115 11.18 -3.43 -10.98
C GLN A 115 10.17 -3.36 -12.12
N ALA A 116 8.99 -3.98 -11.98
CA ALA A 116 7.92 -3.93 -12.97
C ALA A 116 7.36 -2.51 -13.18
N VAL A 117 7.36 -1.68 -12.12
CA VAL A 117 6.95 -0.27 -12.21
C VAL A 117 8.03 0.58 -12.87
N ILE A 118 9.30 0.46 -12.42
CA ILE A 118 10.37 1.38 -12.85
C ILE A 118 10.95 0.98 -14.21
N PHE A 119 11.01 -0.32 -14.51
CA PHE A 119 11.59 -0.87 -15.72
C PHE A 119 10.62 -1.80 -16.46
N PRO A 120 9.47 -1.31 -16.93
CA PRO A 120 8.40 -2.15 -17.49
C PRO A 120 8.84 -3.00 -18.69
N ASN A 121 9.81 -2.52 -19.47
CA ASN A 121 10.33 -3.19 -20.66
C ASN A 121 11.47 -4.19 -20.38
N PHE A 122 11.97 -4.23 -19.15
CA PHE A 122 13.09 -5.12 -18.78
C PHE A 122 12.64 -6.58 -18.59
N LEU A 123 11.41 -6.78 -18.15
CA LEU A 123 10.83 -8.10 -18.01
C LEU A 123 10.37 -8.59 -19.39
N LYS A 124 11.00 -9.61 -19.90
CA LYS A 124 10.90 -10.14 -21.28
C LYS A 124 9.49 -10.53 -21.78
N ASN A 125 8.49 -10.54 -20.94
CA ASN A 125 7.12 -10.91 -21.27
C ASN A 125 6.15 -9.77 -20.98
N ASN A 126 6.05 -8.78 -21.89
CA ASN A 126 5.06 -7.70 -21.86
C ASN A 126 4.74 -7.19 -20.44
N SER A 127 4.72 -5.90 -20.21
CA SER A 127 4.58 -5.30 -18.88
C SER A 127 3.72 -6.16 -17.94
N LEU A 128 4.31 -6.69 -16.88
CA LEU A 128 3.63 -7.47 -15.83
C LEU A 128 2.36 -6.76 -15.32
N LEU A 129 2.45 -5.44 -15.30
CA LEU A 129 1.38 -4.56 -14.88
C LEU A 129 0.68 -3.96 -16.10
N ASN A 130 -0.30 -4.48 -16.65
CA ASN A 130 -1.06 -3.98 -17.82
C ASN A 130 -1.46 -2.48 -17.69
N LEU A 131 -0.48 -1.60 -17.69
CA LEU A 131 -0.59 -0.14 -17.55
C LEU A 131 -0.28 0.54 -18.87
N THR A 132 -0.91 1.68 -19.12
CA THR A 132 -0.60 2.55 -20.27
C THR A 132 0.66 3.38 -20.01
N ASP A 133 1.22 4.01 -21.04
CA ASP A 133 2.35 4.92 -20.88
C ASP A 133 1.99 6.12 -19.98
N GLU A 134 0.74 6.61 -20.06
CA GLU A 134 0.22 7.68 -19.20
C GLU A 134 0.16 7.24 -17.73
N ASP A 135 -0.23 5.99 -17.45
CA ASP A 135 -0.24 5.45 -16.09
C ASP A 135 1.18 5.39 -15.53
N TYR A 136 2.16 4.93 -16.33
CA TYR A 136 3.56 4.92 -15.91
C TYR A 136 4.08 6.33 -15.65
N GLN A 137 3.82 7.29 -16.52
CA GLN A 137 4.21 8.70 -16.31
C GLN A 137 3.57 9.27 -15.04
N PHE A 138 2.30 8.97 -14.79
CA PHE A 138 1.64 9.35 -13.54
C PHE A 138 2.36 8.75 -12.32
N LEU A 139 2.64 7.45 -12.32
CA LEU A 139 3.33 6.78 -11.22
C LEU A 139 4.71 7.38 -10.98
N TYR A 140 5.51 7.60 -12.03
CA TYR A 140 6.85 8.18 -11.89
C TYR A 140 6.80 9.57 -11.28
N ARG A 141 5.89 10.42 -11.76
CA ARG A 141 5.69 11.75 -11.19
C ARG A 141 5.31 11.66 -9.71
N GLU A 142 4.27 10.90 -9.36
CA GLU A 142 3.78 10.82 -7.97
C GLU A 142 4.77 10.12 -7.02
N MET A 143 5.61 9.25 -7.54
CA MET A 143 6.68 8.62 -6.76
C MET A 143 7.88 9.54 -6.56
N SER A 144 8.14 10.48 -7.44
CA SER A 144 9.31 11.37 -7.41
C SER A 144 9.06 12.73 -6.72
N ILE A 145 7.83 13.23 -6.69
CA ILE A 145 7.53 14.52 -6.06
C ILE A 145 7.80 14.52 -4.56
N LEU A 146 8.30 15.64 -4.07
CA LEU A 146 8.49 15.90 -2.65
C LEU A 146 7.15 16.23 -1.96
N PRO A 147 7.03 16.07 -0.64
CA PRO A 147 5.80 16.44 0.07
C PRO A 147 5.34 17.88 -0.23
N ARG A 148 6.27 18.83 -0.28
CA ARG A 148 5.99 20.25 -0.59
C ARG A 148 5.42 20.51 -1.98
N GLU A 149 5.63 19.57 -2.92
CA GLU A 149 5.16 19.66 -4.32
C GLU A 149 3.77 19.02 -4.49
N SER A 150 3.24 18.42 -3.41
CA SER A 150 1.94 17.77 -3.44
C SER A 150 0.82 18.78 -3.71
N LEU A 151 -0.15 18.39 -4.52
CA LEU A 151 -1.40 19.13 -4.72
C LEU A 151 -2.28 19.13 -3.45
N VAL A 152 -2.05 18.22 -2.52
CA VAL A 152 -2.75 18.14 -1.25
C VAL A 152 -2.07 19.09 -0.25
N ARG A 153 -2.69 20.24 -0.01
CA ARG A 153 -2.13 21.32 0.84
C ARG A 153 -1.69 20.86 2.24
N ALA A 154 -2.34 19.85 2.81
CA ALA A 154 -1.97 19.29 4.10
C ALA A 154 -0.52 18.74 4.14
N TYR A 155 0.04 18.37 3.01
CA TYR A 155 1.40 17.84 2.90
C TYR A 155 2.47 18.91 2.60
N ASN A 156 2.06 20.16 2.41
CA ASN A 156 2.97 21.25 2.10
C ASN A 156 3.57 21.91 3.35
N ASP A 157 3.15 21.47 4.53
CA ASP A 157 3.73 21.91 5.81
C ASP A 157 5.11 21.24 6.00
N TYR A 158 6.17 21.99 5.68
CA TYR A 158 7.54 21.51 5.78
C TYR A 158 7.94 21.11 7.22
N GLY A 159 7.34 21.73 8.24
CA GLY A 159 7.60 21.41 9.64
C GLY A 159 7.08 20.02 10.01
N GLN A 160 5.97 19.62 9.43
CA GLN A 160 5.35 18.32 9.64
C GLN A 160 5.81 17.27 8.62
N TYR A 161 6.02 17.69 7.36
CA TYR A 161 6.39 16.82 6.25
C TYR A 161 7.64 17.34 5.54
N PRO A 162 8.83 17.18 6.14
CA PRO A 162 10.10 17.59 5.49
C PRO A 162 10.36 16.77 4.24
N ASP A 163 11.26 17.24 3.39
CA ASP A 163 11.61 16.58 2.12
C ASP A 163 12.06 15.11 2.31
N GLY A 164 12.73 14.78 3.41
CA GLY A 164 13.13 13.42 3.79
C GLY A 164 11.99 12.54 4.30
N HIS A 165 10.74 13.03 4.34
CA HIS A 165 9.62 12.27 4.87
C HIS A 165 9.30 11.04 4.01
N VAL A 166 9.21 9.87 4.64
CA VAL A 166 8.81 8.58 4.05
C VAL A 166 9.63 8.15 2.82
N LYS A 167 9.38 8.73 1.64
CA LYS A 167 9.95 8.28 0.37
C LYS A 167 11.46 8.59 0.23
N PHE A 168 11.89 9.63 0.87
CA PHE A 168 13.26 10.16 0.77
C PHE A 168 14.06 9.96 2.07
N ILE A 169 13.74 8.91 2.80
CA ILE A 169 14.34 8.60 4.11
C ILE A 169 15.88 8.52 4.08
N LEU A 170 16.48 8.24 2.92
CA LEU A 170 17.94 8.22 2.76
C LEU A 170 18.58 9.61 2.90
N TYR A 171 17.81 10.67 2.75
CA TYR A 171 18.24 12.03 3.08
C TYR A 171 18.21 12.31 4.59
N GLY A 172 17.68 11.34 5.36
CA GLY A 172 17.62 11.41 6.81
C GLY A 172 16.66 12.47 7.32
N GLU A 173 16.83 12.80 8.60
CA GLU A 173 16.14 13.93 9.25
C GLU A 173 16.79 15.26 8.88
N SER A 174 17.49 15.35 7.75
CA SER A 174 18.10 16.59 7.28
C SER A 174 17.02 17.67 7.24
N LYS A 175 17.24 18.73 7.97
CA LYS A 175 16.42 19.94 7.87
C LYS A 175 16.73 20.71 6.59
N ASP A 176 17.74 20.26 5.85
CA ASP A 176 18.13 20.86 4.60
C ASP A 176 17.14 20.45 3.51
N ARG A 177 16.72 21.44 2.77
CA ARG A 177 15.80 21.26 1.67
C ARG A 177 16.52 20.51 0.54
N ILE A 178 15.88 19.47 0.01
CA ILE A 178 16.40 18.81 -1.22
C ILE A 178 16.32 19.82 -2.35
N PRO A 179 17.42 20.05 -3.12
CA PRO A 179 17.40 20.95 -4.26
C PRO A 179 16.31 20.58 -5.26
N ASP A 180 15.72 21.60 -5.87
CA ASP A 180 14.81 21.41 -6.99
C ASP A 180 15.61 20.87 -8.21
N ASN A 181 15.09 19.85 -8.88
CA ASN A 181 15.69 19.29 -10.11
C ASN A 181 15.38 20.16 -11.31
#